data_7c360fd99170a5f06914615ea8044ca6
#
_entry.id   7c360fd99170a5f06914615ea8044ca6
#
_cell.length_a   1.000
_cell.length_b   1.000
_cell.length_c   1.000
_cell.angle_alpha   90.00
_cell.angle_beta   90.00
_cell.angle_gamma   90.00
#
_symmetry.space_group_name_H-M   'P 1'
#
loop_
_entity.id
_entity.type
_entity.pdbx_description
1 polymer ?
#
loop_
_entity_poly.entity_id
_entity_poly.type
_entity_poly.pdbx_seq_one_letter_code
_entity_poly.pdbx_strand_id
1 'polypeptide(L)'
;MKHLKDRVEDIKIAYIGGVSRGWAWGLMSDLASAPDISGKVSLYDIDYQAAENNVIIGNIFRGVEGVKSDWQYSAAKSLEEALTGADFVVVSILPGTFDEMESDVHAPEEYGIYQSVGDTTGPGGVVRAMRTLPMFEEIAENIKKTLTFLKIKGIDYIADNLQ
;
A
#
# COMPACT_ATOMS: atom_id res chain seq x y z
N MET A 1 3.08 -18.04 0.71
CA MET A 1 3.53 -17.90 2.11
C MET A 1 3.83 -19.27 2.69
N LYS A 2 4.97 -19.46 3.38
CA LYS A 2 5.43 -20.71 3.97
C LYS A 2 5.77 -20.52 5.44
N HIS A 3 5.04 -21.19 6.33
CA HIS A 3 5.27 -21.15 7.77
C HIS A 3 6.33 -22.14 8.19
N LEU A 4 7.40 -21.68 8.82
CA LEU A 4 8.42 -22.44 9.49
C LEU A 4 8.27 -22.25 11.02
N LYS A 5 9.07 -22.98 11.81
CA LYS A 5 8.94 -22.94 13.28
C LYS A 5 9.13 -21.53 13.86
N ASP A 6 10.12 -20.80 13.36
CA ASP A 6 10.55 -19.52 13.92
C ASP A 6 10.48 -18.36 12.90
N ARG A 7 9.95 -18.60 11.68
CA ARG A 7 9.85 -17.57 10.63
C ARG A 7 8.81 -17.91 9.58
N VAL A 8 8.43 -16.89 8.80
CA VAL A 8 7.56 -17.03 7.63
C VAL A 8 8.28 -16.57 6.39
N GLU A 9 8.32 -17.44 5.38
CA GLU A 9 8.98 -17.19 4.09
C GLU A 9 7.97 -17.12 2.95
N ASP A 10 8.42 -16.64 1.80
CA ASP A 10 7.64 -16.55 0.56
C ASP A 10 6.35 -15.73 0.72
N ILE A 11 6.37 -14.73 1.59
CA ILE A 11 5.27 -13.79 1.74
C ILE A 11 5.20 -12.94 0.47
N LYS A 12 4.00 -12.73 -0.07
CA LYS A 12 3.77 -11.75 -1.13
C LYS A 12 2.92 -10.59 -0.61
N ILE A 13 3.48 -9.39 -0.67
CA ILE A 13 2.80 -8.14 -0.34
C ILE A 13 2.51 -7.38 -1.64
N ALA A 14 1.25 -7.00 -1.86
CA ALA A 14 0.88 -6.00 -2.84
C ALA A 14 0.87 -4.63 -2.15
N TYR A 15 1.65 -3.68 -2.65
CA TYR A 15 1.69 -2.31 -2.14
C TYR A 15 1.11 -1.35 -3.17
N ILE A 16 -0.07 -0.82 -2.87
CA ILE A 16 -0.81 0.12 -3.72
C ILE A 16 -0.48 1.54 -3.28
N GLY A 17 0.06 2.36 -4.18
CA GLY A 17 0.66 3.66 -3.87
C GLY A 17 2.19 3.56 -3.82
N GLY A 18 2.77 2.80 -4.74
CA GLY A 18 4.18 2.40 -4.78
C GLY A 18 5.18 3.53 -4.99
N VAL A 19 4.73 4.75 -5.29
CA VAL A 19 5.60 5.93 -5.47
C VAL A 19 5.93 6.65 -4.17
N SER A 20 5.28 6.32 -3.07
CA SER A 20 5.47 7.01 -1.79
C SER A 20 6.94 6.94 -1.34
N ARG A 21 7.57 8.09 -1.20
CA ARG A 21 8.96 8.19 -0.73
C ARG A 21 9.07 8.01 0.80
N GLY A 22 8.06 8.43 1.55
CA GLY A 22 8.04 8.27 3.00
C GLY A 22 7.59 6.87 3.42
N TRP A 23 6.34 6.53 3.12
CA TRP A 23 5.71 5.30 3.62
C TRP A 23 6.26 4.03 2.98
N ALA A 24 6.51 4.02 1.65
CA ALA A 24 7.07 2.84 1.01
C ALA A 24 8.51 2.58 1.46
N TRP A 25 9.34 3.62 1.61
CA TRP A 25 10.71 3.47 2.12
C TRP A 25 10.74 3.05 3.58
N GLY A 26 9.81 3.57 4.42
CA GLY A 26 9.64 3.11 5.79
C GLY A 26 9.35 1.61 5.85
N LEU A 27 8.35 1.14 5.09
CA LEU A 27 8.05 -0.29 4.99
C LEU A 27 9.25 -1.11 4.52
N MET A 28 9.98 -0.66 3.49
CA MET A 28 11.18 -1.36 3.00
C MET A 28 12.24 -1.49 4.08
N SER A 29 12.45 -0.43 4.87
CA SER A 29 13.41 -0.43 5.99
C SER A 29 12.98 -1.37 7.11
N ASP A 30 11.69 -1.37 7.47
CA ASP A 30 11.14 -2.24 8.50
C ASP A 30 11.24 -3.72 8.08
N LEU A 31 10.86 -4.03 6.84
CA LEU A 31 11.00 -5.37 6.28
C LEU A 31 12.46 -5.84 6.24
N ALA A 32 13.39 -4.96 5.85
CA ALA A 32 14.82 -5.27 5.86
C ALA A 32 15.36 -5.58 7.25
N SER A 33 14.75 -5.04 8.29
CA SER A 33 15.16 -5.20 9.69
C SER A 33 14.51 -6.39 10.39
N ALA A 34 13.48 -7.02 9.78
CA ALA A 34 12.68 -8.08 10.37
C ALA A 34 13.23 -9.47 10.00
N PRO A 35 13.96 -10.17 10.90
CA PRO A 35 14.62 -11.44 10.57
C PRO A 35 13.66 -12.61 10.39
N ASP A 36 12.44 -12.46 10.92
CA ASP A 36 11.46 -13.56 11.02
C ASP A 36 10.56 -13.67 9.78
N ILE A 37 10.69 -12.73 8.84
CA ILE A 37 9.86 -12.70 7.64
C ILE A 37 10.70 -12.41 6.40
N SER A 38 10.32 -13.04 5.28
CA SER A 38 10.94 -12.78 3.97
C SER A 38 9.94 -13.00 2.84
N GLY A 39 10.20 -12.41 1.68
CA GLY A 39 9.30 -12.59 0.56
C GLY A 39 9.46 -11.60 -0.59
N LYS A 40 8.34 -11.18 -1.16
CA LYS A 40 8.27 -10.28 -2.31
C LYS A 40 7.29 -9.17 -2.08
N VAL A 41 7.64 -7.96 -2.52
CA VAL A 41 6.74 -6.81 -2.56
C VAL A 41 6.51 -6.41 -4.01
N SER A 42 5.25 -6.39 -4.43
CA SER A 42 4.82 -5.90 -5.73
C SER A 42 4.30 -4.47 -5.56
N LEU A 43 5.03 -3.50 -6.07
CA LEU A 43 4.66 -2.08 -6.03
C LEU A 43 3.75 -1.76 -7.22
N TYR A 44 2.59 -1.20 -6.96
CA TYR A 44 1.69 -0.68 -7.97
C TYR A 44 1.41 0.79 -7.73
N ASP A 45 1.49 1.57 -8.79
CA ASP A 45 1.08 2.97 -8.82
C ASP A 45 0.62 3.35 -10.22
N ILE A 46 -0.16 4.43 -10.33
CA ILE A 46 -0.52 5.04 -11.62
C ILE A 46 0.71 5.62 -12.33
N ASP A 47 1.71 6.08 -11.54
CA ASP A 47 3.05 6.43 -12.05
C ASP A 47 3.98 5.21 -11.96
N TYR A 48 3.91 4.37 -12.99
CA TYR A 48 4.71 3.15 -13.08
C TYR A 48 6.22 3.43 -13.01
N GLN A 49 6.69 4.53 -13.64
CA GLN A 49 8.12 4.84 -13.63
C GLN A 49 8.62 5.20 -12.22
N ALA A 50 7.83 5.91 -11.46
CA ALA A 50 8.18 6.21 -10.07
C ALA A 50 8.14 4.94 -9.17
N ALA A 51 7.23 4.01 -9.44
CA ALA A 51 7.23 2.71 -8.79
C ALA A 51 8.51 1.91 -9.14
N GLU A 52 8.96 1.90 -10.40
CA GLU A 52 10.24 1.28 -10.79
C GLU A 52 11.44 1.89 -10.07
N ASN A 53 11.46 3.21 -9.88
CA ASN A 53 12.53 3.86 -9.12
C ASN A 53 12.57 3.35 -7.66
N ASN A 54 11.41 3.17 -7.03
CA ASN A 54 11.33 2.60 -5.68
C ASN A 54 11.72 1.11 -5.65
N VAL A 55 11.46 0.35 -6.71
CA VAL A 55 11.96 -1.03 -6.85
C VAL A 55 13.49 -1.08 -6.81
N ILE A 56 14.16 -0.15 -7.50
CA ILE A 56 15.63 -0.06 -7.47
C ILE A 56 16.12 0.16 -6.04
N ILE A 57 15.49 1.13 -5.32
CA ILE A 57 15.84 1.44 -3.93
C ILE A 57 15.63 0.22 -3.04
N GLY A 58 14.46 -0.43 -3.12
CA GLY A 58 14.15 -1.61 -2.31
C GLY A 58 15.13 -2.77 -2.54
N ASN A 59 15.51 -3.02 -3.77
CA ASN A 59 16.44 -4.10 -4.11
C ASN A 59 17.90 -3.80 -3.70
N ILE A 60 18.29 -2.53 -3.55
CA ILE A 60 19.61 -2.16 -3.01
C ILE A 60 19.77 -2.68 -1.57
N PHE A 61 18.70 -2.68 -0.75
CA PHE A 61 18.77 -3.17 0.63
C PHE A 61 19.33 -4.59 0.73
N ARG A 62 19.11 -5.45 -0.25
CA ARG A 62 19.60 -6.84 -0.24
C ARG A 62 21.12 -6.97 -0.13
N GLY A 63 21.87 -5.92 -0.47
CA GLY A 63 23.33 -5.91 -0.42
C GLY A 63 23.91 -5.07 0.72
N VAL A 64 23.07 -4.49 1.57
CA VAL A 64 23.49 -3.57 2.63
C VAL A 64 23.86 -4.36 3.88
N GLU A 65 25.01 -4.02 4.49
CA GLU A 65 25.43 -4.58 5.78
C GLU A 65 24.39 -4.25 6.88
N GLY A 66 24.02 -5.26 7.67
CA GLY A 66 23.03 -5.12 8.74
C GLY A 66 21.60 -5.46 8.34
N VAL A 67 21.33 -5.71 7.07
CA VAL A 67 20.01 -6.24 6.63
C VAL A 67 19.85 -7.68 7.13
N LYS A 68 18.68 -7.97 7.72
CA LYS A 68 18.42 -9.22 8.42
C LYS A 68 17.50 -10.17 7.67
N SER A 69 16.82 -9.69 6.63
CA SER A 69 15.85 -10.46 5.86
C SER A 69 16.04 -10.28 4.35
N ASP A 70 15.52 -11.23 3.56
CA ASP A 70 15.58 -11.19 2.10
C ASP A 70 14.21 -10.82 1.52
N TRP A 71 14.12 -9.61 0.98
CA TRP A 71 12.95 -9.10 0.28
C TRP A 71 13.28 -8.73 -1.15
N GLN A 72 12.42 -9.16 -2.08
CA GLN A 72 12.50 -8.81 -3.50
C GLN A 72 11.40 -7.83 -3.85
N TYR A 73 11.76 -6.78 -4.58
CA TYR A 73 10.81 -5.76 -5.01
C TYR A 73 10.63 -5.80 -6.52
N SER A 74 9.40 -5.65 -6.99
CA SER A 74 9.04 -5.55 -8.40
C SER A 74 7.95 -4.50 -8.60
N ALA A 75 7.89 -3.85 -9.76
CA ALA A 75 6.80 -2.99 -10.15
C ALA A 75 5.77 -3.79 -10.94
N ALA A 76 4.49 -3.61 -10.62
CA ALA A 76 3.37 -4.20 -11.36
C ALA A 76 2.78 -3.17 -12.33
N LYS A 77 2.43 -3.61 -13.54
CA LYS A 77 1.83 -2.76 -14.57
C LYS A 77 0.33 -2.56 -14.42
N SER A 78 -0.31 -3.40 -13.61
CA SER A 78 -1.73 -3.29 -13.30
C SER A 78 -2.00 -3.66 -11.85
N LEU A 79 -3.14 -3.17 -11.33
CA LEU A 79 -3.61 -3.53 -10.00
C LEU A 79 -3.82 -5.05 -9.88
N GLU A 80 -4.39 -5.69 -10.91
CA GLU A 80 -4.59 -7.14 -10.95
C GLU A 80 -3.26 -7.90 -10.84
N GLU A 81 -2.23 -7.47 -11.57
CA GLU A 81 -0.89 -8.06 -11.49
C GLU A 81 -0.31 -7.96 -10.08
N ALA A 82 -0.44 -6.80 -9.42
CA ALA A 82 0.02 -6.60 -8.06
C ALA A 82 -0.69 -7.52 -7.06
N LEU A 83 -2.01 -7.61 -7.18
CA LEU A 83 -2.87 -8.37 -6.27
C LEU A 83 -2.78 -9.89 -6.48
N THR A 84 -2.44 -10.36 -7.69
CA THR A 84 -2.42 -11.80 -8.00
C THR A 84 -1.49 -12.55 -7.07
N GLY A 85 -2.05 -13.44 -6.25
CA GLY A 85 -1.32 -14.27 -5.29
C GLY A 85 -0.73 -13.49 -4.12
N ALA A 86 -1.17 -12.28 -3.84
CA ALA A 86 -0.77 -11.52 -2.65
C ALA A 86 -1.35 -12.17 -1.38
N ASP A 87 -0.52 -12.26 -0.35
CA ASP A 87 -0.94 -12.68 1.00
C ASP A 87 -1.42 -11.47 1.81
N PHE A 88 -0.85 -10.29 1.55
CA PHE A 88 -1.20 -9.02 2.19
C PHE A 88 -1.31 -7.90 1.16
N VAL A 89 -2.22 -6.98 1.40
CA VAL A 89 -2.38 -5.77 0.60
C VAL A 89 -2.22 -4.55 1.49
N VAL A 90 -1.29 -3.68 1.13
CA VAL A 90 -1.08 -2.37 1.76
C VAL A 90 -1.59 -1.31 0.80
N VAL A 91 -2.49 -0.45 1.25
CA VAL A 91 -3.00 0.68 0.46
C VAL A 91 -2.50 1.97 1.08
N SER A 92 -1.68 2.70 0.33
CA SER A 92 -1.05 3.96 0.76
C SER A 92 -1.13 4.97 -0.39
N ILE A 93 -2.34 5.39 -0.72
CA ILE A 93 -2.60 6.36 -1.78
C ILE A 93 -2.95 7.73 -1.19
N LEU A 94 -2.54 8.79 -1.89
CA LEU A 94 -2.95 10.16 -1.64
C LEU A 94 -3.76 10.65 -2.85
N PRO A 95 -5.10 10.64 -2.78
CA PRO A 95 -5.93 11.13 -3.87
C PRO A 95 -5.84 12.64 -4.02
N GLY A 96 -5.53 13.10 -5.23
CA GLY A 96 -5.29 14.50 -5.54
C GLY A 96 -3.81 14.89 -5.45
N THR A 97 -3.53 16.12 -5.86
CA THR A 97 -2.21 16.73 -5.76
C THR A 97 -2.08 17.55 -4.48
N PHE A 98 -0.92 18.18 -4.28
CA PHE A 98 -0.74 19.14 -3.18
C PHE A 98 -1.62 20.39 -3.33
N ASP A 99 -2.01 20.77 -4.55
CA ASP A 99 -2.88 21.92 -4.80
C ASP A 99 -4.31 21.65 -4.29
N GLU A 100 -4.86 20.45 -4.54
CA GLU A 100 -6.13 20.04 -3.96
C GLU A 100 -6.06 19.95 -2.43
N MET A 101 -4.93 19.48 -1.90
CA MET A 101 -4.72 19.40 -0.46
C MET A 101 -4.65 20.79 0.17
N GLU A 102 -3.97 21.76 -0.44
CA GLU A 102 -3.94 23.16 -0.02
C GLU A 102 -5.35 23.75 0.02
N SER A 103 -6.15 23.51 -1.03
CA SER A 103 -7.54 23.93 -1.09
C SER A 103 -8.38 23.32 0.03
N ASP A 104 -8.24 22.01 0.29
CA ASP A 104 -8.98 21.31 1.35
C ASP A 104 -8.67 21.90 2.75
N VAL A 105 -7.42 22.31 2.98
CA VAL A 105 -6.98 22.86 4.26
C VAL A 105 -7.45 24.30 4.44
N HIS A 106 -7.35 25.13 3.40
CA HIS A 106 -7.55 26.58 3.52
C HIS A 106 -8.96 27.04 3.17
N ALA A 107 -9.75 26.32 2.35
CA ALA A 107 -11.12 26.73 2.04
C ALA A 107 -12.02 26.95 3.28
N PRO A 108 -11.93 26.18 4.37
CA PRO A 108 -12.72 26.42 5.58
C PRO A 108 -12.35 27.69 6.34
N GLU A 109 -11.20 28.31 6.07
CA GLU A 109 -10.75 29.54 6.75
C GLU A 109 -11.67 30.74 6.45
N GLU A 110 -12.33 30.77 5.27
CA GLU A 110 -13.34 31.77 4.94
C GLU A 110 -14.51 31.78 5.94
N TYR A 111 -14.71 30.65 6.63
CA TYR A 111 -15.75 30.47 7.65
C TYR A 111 -15.19 30.53 9.07
N GLY A 112 -13.94 30.97 9.25
CA GLY A 112 -13.26 31.03 10.54
C GLY A 112 -12.84 29.68 11.11
N ILE A 113 -12.79 28.63 10.28
CA ILE A 113 -12.39 27.28 10.68
C ILE A 113 -10.95 27.05 10.23
N TYR A 114 -10.04 27.06 11.20
CA TYR A 114 -8.62 26.79 10.99
C TYR A 114 -8.30 25.35 11.36
N GLN A 115 -7.70 24.60 10.44
CA GLN A 115 -7.32 23.21 10.66
C GLN A 115 -5.90 22.95 10.13
N SER A 116 -5.21 21.98 10.72
CA SER A 116 -3.98 21.44 10.16
C SER A 116 -4.31 20.56 8.95
N VAL A 117 -3.44 19.69 8.53
CA VAL A 117 -3.60 18.86 7.33
C VAL A 117 -4.96 18.15 7.21
N GLY A 118 -5.67 17.88 8.29
CA GLY A 118 -7.09 17.51 8.33
C GLY A 118 -7.53 16.40 7.36
N ASP A 119 -6.78 15.29 7.28
CA ASP A 119 -7.04 14.24 6.31
C ASP A 119 -8.37 13.49 6.54
N THR A 120 -8.83 13.46 7.77
CA THR A 120 -9.95 12.61 8.19
C THR A 120 -11.04 13.35 8.93
N THR A 121 -10.84 14.61 9.29
CA THR A 121 -11.76 15.39 10.13
C THR A 121 -11.99 16.78 9.56
N GLY A 122 -13.11 17.41 9.98
CA GLY A 122 -13.45 18.76 9.56
C GLY A 122 -13.95 18.87 8.12
N PRO A 123 -14.28 20.09 7.67
CA PRO A 123 -14.84 20.31 6.33
C PRO A 123 -13.91 19.86 5.20
N GLY A 124 -12.61 20.14 5.31
CA GLY A 124 -11.62 19.70 4.33
C GLY A 124 -11.51 18.19 4.24
N GLY A 125 -11.60 17.49 5.37
CA GLY A 125 -11.64 16.03 5.41
C GLY A 125 -12.84 15.43 4.68
N VAL A 126 -14.00 16.08 4.75
CA VAL A 126 -15.20 15.65 4.00
C VAL A 126 -14.99 15.80 2.49
N VAL A 127 -14.47 16.94 2.03
CA VAL A 127 -14.18 17.18 0.60
C VAL A 127 -13.13 16.17 0.10
N ARG A 128 -12.11 15.92 0.88
CA ARG A 128 -11.08 14.92 0.56
C ARG A 128 -11.66 13.50 0.49
N ALA A 129 -12.56 13.15 1.41
CA ALA A 129 -13.24 11.86 1.39
C ALA A 129 -14.04 11.63 0.11
N MET A 130 -14.67 12.65 -0.44
CA MET A 130 -15.40 12.56 -1.71
C MET A 130 -14.50 12.13 -2.89
N ARG A 131 -13.23 12.49 -2.88
CA ARG A 131 -12.25 12.03 -3.88
C ARG A 131 -11.67 10.66 -3.53
N THR A 132 -11.49 10.41 -2.25
CA THR A 132 -10.77 9.22 -1.75
C THR A 132 -11.63 7.97 -1.78
N LEU A 133 -12.89 8.06 -1.35
CA LEU A 133 -13.78 6.90 -1.20
C LEU A 133 -13.98 6.12 -2.50
N PRO A 134 -14.25 6.73 -3.66
CA PRO A 134 -14.40 5.98 -4.89
C PRO A 134 -13.14 5.18 -5.29
N MET A 135 -11.94 5.72 -5.03
CA MET A 135 -10.68 5.03 -5.33
C MET A 135 -10.45 3.85 -4.39
N PHE A 136 -10.73 4.02 -3.10
CA PHE A 136 -10.64 2.93 -2.14
C PHE A 136 -11.69 1.84 -2.40
N GLU A 137 -12.91 2.23 -2.82
CA GLU A 137 -13.97 1.29 -3.19
C GLU A 137 -13.53 0.44 -4.40
N GLU A 138 -13.00 1.06 -5.45
CA GLU A 138 -12.45 0.36 -6.61
C GLU A 138 -11.34 -0.62 -6.21
N ILE A 139 -10.39 -0.18 -5.38
CA ILE A 139 -9.30 -1.03 -4.89
C ILE A 139 -9.87 -2.20 -4.08
N ALA A 140 -10.81 -1.94 -3.17
CA ALA A 140 -11.43 -2.96 -2.33
C ALA A 140 -12.19 -4.00 -3.15
N GLU A 141 -12.92 -3.57 -4.19
CA GLU A 141 -13.58 -4.51 -5.13
C GLU A 141 -12.59 -5.39 -5.88
N ASN A 142 -11.46 -4.84 -6.33
CA ASN A 142 -10.42 -5.61 -6.99
C ASN A 142 -9.76 -6.60 -6.02
N ILE A 143 -9.50 -6.19 -4.78
CA ILE A 143 -9.02 -7.08 -3.72
C ILE A 143 -10.02 -8.22 -3.50
N LYS A 144 -11.31 -7.90 -3.34
CA LYS A 144 -12.37 -8.88 -3.12
C LYS A 144 -12.46 -9.89 -4.28
N LYS A 145 -12.38 -9.44 -5.53
CA LYS A 145 -12.37 -10.32 -6.71
C LYS A 145 -11.17 -11.27 -6.69
N THR A 146 -9.99 -10.77 -6.37
CA THR A 146 -8.75 -11.54 -6.31
C THR A 146 -8.75 -12.53 -5.14
N LEU A 147 -9.21 -12.11 -3.95
CA LEU A 147 -9.35 -12.97 -2.78
C LEU A 147 -10.42 -14.04 -2.95
N THR A 148 -11.51 -13.76 -3.66
CA THR A 148 -12.53 -14.79 -3.99
C THR A 148 -11.91 -15.90 -4.84
N PHE A 149 -10.97 -15.56 -5.71
CA PHE A 149 -10.19 -16.56 -6.47
C PHE A 149 -9.24 -17.39 -5.59
N LEU A 150 -8.71 -16.80 -4.52
CA LEU A 150 -7.90 -17.48 -3.51
C LEU A 150 -8.75 -18.36 -2.57
N LYS A 151 -10.00 -17.99 -2.31
CA LYS A 151 -10.98 -18.76 -1.53
C LYS A 151 -11.21 -20.16 -2.16
N ILE A 152 -11.22 -20.25 -3.48
CA ILE A 152 -11.32 -21.52 -4.23
C ILE A 152 -10.09 -22.43 -3.99
N LYS A 153 -8.98 -21.89 -3.49
CA LYS A 153 -7.76 -22.62 -3.16
C LYS A 153 -7.59 -22.98 -1.66
N GLY A 154 -8.62 -22.80 -0.85
CA GLY A 154 -8.63 -23.26 0.56
C GLY A 154 -8.28 -22.21 1.62
N ILE A 155 -8.44 -20.93 1.33
CA ILE A 155 -8.28 -19.85 2.33
C ILE A 155 -9.67 -19.31 2.70
N ASP A 156 -10.37 -20.03 3.56
CA ASP A 156 -11.75 -19.71 3.98
C ASP A 156 -11.86 -18.60 5.06
N TYR A 157 -10.76 -17.96 5.45
CA TYR A 157 -10.75 -17.26 6.74
C TYR A 157 -11.07 -15.74 6.72
N ILE A 158 -11.02 -15.05 5.61
CA ILE A 158 -11.12 -13.57 5.61
C ILE A 158 -12.47 -13.04 5.12
N ALA A 159 -13.19 -13.76 4.28
CA ALA A 159 -14.44 -13.26 3.67
C ALA A 159 -15.66 -13.28 4.62
N ASP A 160 -15.66 -14.07 5.70
CA ASP A 160 -16.79 -14.17 6.62
C ASP A 160 -16.82 -13.09 7.72
N ASN A 161 -15.74 -12.29 7.83
CA ASN A 161 -15.64 -11.23 8.85
C ASN A 161 -15.80 -9.81 8.27
N LEU A 162 -16.21 -9.66 7.03
CA LEU A 162 -16.47 -8.37 6.36
C LEU A 162 -17.96 -8.16 6.06
N GLN A 163 -18.87 -8.81 6.81
CA GLN A 163 -20.30 -8.50 6.79
C GLN A 163 -20.66 -7.46 7.85
#